data_63cd4f3fda47808449371a07e749215d
#
_entry.id   63cd4f3fda47808449371a07e749215d
#
_cell.length_a   1.000
_cell.length_b   1.000
_cell.length_c   1.000
_cell.angle_alpha   90.00
_cell.angle_beta   90.00
_cell.angle_gamma   90.00
#
_symmetry.space_group_name_H-M   'P 1'
#
loop_
_entity.id
_entity.type
_entity.pdbx_description
1 polymer ?
#
loop_
_entity_poly.entity_id
_entity_poly.type
_entity_poly.pdbx_seq_one_letter_code
_entity_poly.pdbx_strand_id
1 'polypeptide(L)'
;MKITTEVFELIKRYEGCILNAYKDASGVLTIGYGHTANVKPGDVISKAQAEALLISDIEKFERHVDKYDSKYHFNKNQYSALVSFAFNIGNINQLTKDGTRTITEISKKIPEYCKAGGRTLPGLVKRRNEEKVIFDRPIFTGSLDWTEETTLREVVNDIYAGKLGNGSARKDKLYNEVQKLVNERGTKL
;
A
#
# COMPACT_ATOMS: atom_id res chain seq x y z
N MET A 1 0.31 -8.43 -11.12
CA MET A 1 -0.58 -8.31 -9.92
C MET A 1 -1.08 -6.86 -9.88
N LYS A 2 -2.16 -6.51 -9.16
CA LYS A 2 -2.59 -5.10 -8.97
C LYS A 2 -2.48 -4.74 -7.50
N ILE A 3 -2.20 -3.45 -7.21
CA ILE A 3 -2.09 -2.97 -5.83
C ILE A 3 -3.41 -3.08 -5.06
N THR A 4 -3.32 -3.05 -3.73
CA THR A 4 -4.49 -3.00 -2.84
C THR A 4 -5.09 -1.59 -2.80
N THR A 5 -6.40 -1.49 -2.49
CA THR A 5 -7.07 -0.19 -2.27
C THR A 5 -6.38 0.62 -1.17
N GLU A 6 -5.88 -0.04 -0.11
CA GLU A 6 -5.14 0.60 0.98
C GLU A 6 -3.90 1.35 0.46
N VAL A 7 -3.13 0.71 -0.43
CA VAL A 7 -1.93 1.32 -1.01
C VAL A 7 -2.28 2.41 -2.03
N PHE A 8 -3.36 2.24 -2.79
CA PHE A 8 -3.86 3.30 -3.66
C PHE A 8 -4.19 4.58 -2.86
N GLU A 9 -4.92 4.45 -1.74
CA GLU A 9 -5.23 5.58 -0.85
C GLU A 9 -3.98 6.14 -0.15
N LEU A 10 -2.99 5.28 0.16
CA LEU A 10 -1.70 5.73 0.70
C LEU A 10 -0.97 6.62 -0.29
N ILE A 11 -0.86 6.22 -1.56
CA ILE A 11 -0.24 7.04 -2.62
C ILE A 11 -0.97 8.37 -2.74
N LYS A 12 -2.31 8.38 -2.87
CA LYS A 12 -3.13 9.60 -2.95
C LYS A 12 -2.84 10.58 -1.82
N ARG A 13 -2.70 10.06 -0.60
CA ARG A 13 -2.46 10.86 0.61
C ARG A 13 -1.08 11.53 0.59
N TYR A 14 -0.06 10.84 0.09
CA TYR A 14 1.30 11.40 0.04
C TYR A 14 1.53 12.34 -1.14
N GLU A 15 0.90 12.09 -2.27
CA GLU A 15 1.06 12.95 -3.46
C GLU A 15 0.21 14.23 -3.38
N GLY A 16 -0.94 14.18 -2.69
CA GLY A 16 -1.93 15.25 -2.76
C GLY A 16 -2.61 15.32 -4.14
N CYS A 17 -3.62 16.20 -4.29
CA CYS A 17 -4.34 16.33 -5.55
C CYS A 17 -4.57 17.79 -5.90
N ILE A 18 -4.06 18.22 -7.06
CA ILE A 18 -4.29 19.56 -7.60
C ILE A 18 -5.00 19.42 -8.95
N LEU A 19 -6.25 19.90 -9.03
CA LEU A 19 -7.12 19.69 -10.19
C LEU A 19 -6.87 20.66 -11.34
N ASN A 20 -6.11 21.72 -11.11
CA ASN A 20 -5.70 22.68 -12.13
C ASN A 20 -4.22 22.42 -12.48
N ALA A 21 -3.88 22.53 -13.78
CA ALA A 21 -2.49 22.41 -14.21
C ALA A 21 -1.61 23.48 -13.55
N TYR A 22 -0.49 23.06 -12.99
CA TYR A 22 0.50 23.94 -12.35
C TYR A 22 1.92 23.54 -12.75
N LYS A 23 2.87 24.43 -12.52
CA LYS A 23 4.30 24.07 -12.65
C LYS A 23 4.81 23.60 -11.29
N ASP A 24 5.41 22.42 -11.28
CA ASP A 24 6.11 21.92 -10.10
C ASP A 24 7.40 22.70 -9.81
N ALA A 25 8.14 22.33 -8.76
CA ALA A 25 9.39 22.98 -8.37
C ALA A 25 10.49 22.91 -9.45
N SER A 26 10.37 21.97 -10.39
CA SER A 26 11.28 21.81 -11.54
C SER A 26 10.77 22.51 -12.80
N GLY A 27 9.61 23.20 -12.73
CA GLY A 27 8.99 23.90 -13.84
C GLY A 27 8.17 22.99 -14.78
N VAL A 28 7.98 21.72 -14.42
CA VAL A 28 7.22 20.76 -15.22
C VAL A 28 5.71 20.96 -15.00
N LEU A 29 4.92 21.01 -16.09
CA LEU A 29 3.46 21.06 -16.00
C LEU A 29 2.93 19.76 -15.44
N THR A 30 2.17 19.88 -14.36
CA THR A 30 1.70 18.79 -13.52
C THR A 30 0.21 18.99 -13.19
N ILE A 31 -0.55 17.90 -13.07
CA ILE A 31 -1.96 17.92 -12.69
C ILE A 31 -2.34 16.67 -11.87
N GLY A 32 -3.43 16.74 -11.11
CA GLY A 32 -3.94 15.61 -10.33
C GLY A 32 -3.00 15.20 -9.21
N TYR A 33 -2.60 13.94 -9.20
CA TYR A 33 -1.69 13.32 -8.23
C TYR A 33 -0.24 13.24 -8.76
N GLY A 34 0.23 14.29 -9.42
CA GLY A 34 1.58 14.34 -9.96
C GLY A 34 1.70 13.89 -11.43
N HIS A 35 0.59 13.80 -12.16
CA HIS A 35 0.60 13.45 -13.59
C HIS A 35 1.21 14.57 -14.42
N THR A 36 2.14 14.23 -15.34
CA THR A 36 2.88 15.20 -16.15
C THR A 36 2.71 14.98 -17.68
N ALA A 37 2.23 13.81 -18.10
CA ALA A 37 2.15 13.49 -19.53
C ALA A 37 1.04 14.25 -20.21
N ASN A 38 1.38 14.97 -21.31
CA ASN A 38 0.44 15.70 -22.14
C ASN A 38 -0.34 16.83 -21.42
N VAL A 39 0.12 17.28 -20.23
CA VAL A 39 -0.52 18.38 -19.50
C VAL A 39 -0.22 19.70 -20.20
N LYS A 40 -1.27 20.51 -20.41
CA LYS A 40 -1.18 21.82 -21.03
C LYS A 40 -1.49 22.93 -20.02
N PRO A 41 -0.95 24.15 -20.22
CA PRO A 41 -1.33 25.29 -19.40
C PRO A 41 -2.84 25.52 -19.46
N GLY A 42 -3.47 25.67 -18.30
CA GLY A 42 -4.92 25.92 -18.21
C GLY A 42 -5.78 24.65 -18.15
N ASP A 43 -5.20 23.45 -18.24
CA ASP A 43 -5.96 22.22 -18.07
C ASP A 43 -6.61 22.16 -16.68
N VAL A 44 -7.86 21.71 -16.64
CA VAL A 44 -8.64 21.47 -15.41
C VAL A 44 -9.29 20.10 -15.53
N ILE A 45 -9.16 19.29 -14.48
CA ILE A 45 -9.73 17.94 -14.42
C ILE A 45 -10.61 17.75 -13.20
N SER A 46 -11.53 16.81 -13.27
CA SER A 46 -12.30 16.34 -12.11
C SER A 46 -11.45 15.40 -11.25
N LYS A 47 -11.89 15.18 -10.01
CA LYS A 47 -11.25 14.22 -9.11
C LYS A 47 -11.24 12.79 -9.69
N ALA A 48 -12.33 12.38 -10.34
CA ALA A 48 -12.42 11.08 -11.01
C ALA A 48 -11.39 10.94 -12.15
N GLN A 49 -11.18 12.01 -12.93
CA GLN A 49 -10.14 12.02 -13.95
C GLN A 49 -8.73 11.97 -13.33
N ALA A 50 -8.49 12.70 -12.24
CA ALA A 50 -7.21 12.62 -11.53
C ALA A 50 -6.92 11.20 -11.02
N GLU A 51 -7.93 10.49 -10.48
CA GLU A 51 -7.80 9.10 -10.05
C GLU A 51 -7.55 8.14 -11.22
N ALA A 52 -8.19 8.35 -12.35
CA ALA A 52 -7.94 7.56 -13.57
C ALA A 52 -6.50 7.76 -14.09
N LEU A 53 -5.99 8.99 -14.09
CA LEU A 53 -4.60 9.30 -14.45
C LEU A 53 -3.62 8.63 -13.46
N LEU A 54 -3.91 8.68 -12.15
CA LEU A 54 -3.08 8.03 -11.14
C LEU A 54 -3.02 6.51 -11.36
N ILE A 55 -4.14 5.85 -11.68
CA ILE A 55 -4.16 4.41 -11.99
C ILE A 55 -3.23 4.11 -13.17
N SER A 56 -3.32 4.89 -14.24
CA SER A 56 -2.44 4.75 -15.41
C SER A 56 -0.97 4.97 -15.08
N ASP A 57 -0.66 5.94 -14.21
CA ASP A 57 0.72 6.19 -13.79
C ASP A 57 1.26 5.07 -12.91
N ILE A 58 0.45 4.53 -12.00
CA ILE A 58 0.81 3.40 -11.15
C ILE A 58 1.21 2.17 -11.98
N GLU A 59 0.55 1.92 -13.11
CA GLU A 59 0.88 0.78 -13.98
C GLU A 59 2.34 0.79 -14.48
N LYS A 60 2.96 1.97 -14.60
CA LYS A 60 4.38 2.08 -14.95
C LYS A 60 5.27 1.50 -13.84
N PHE A 61 4.89 1.74 -12.58
CA PHE A 61 5.63 1.27 -11.42
C PHE A 61 5.32 -0.19 -11.07
N GLU A 62 4.11 -0.66 -11.34
CA GLU A 62 3.78 -2.09 -11.30
C GLU A 62 4.74 -2.88 -12.20
N ARG A 63 5.03 -2.41 -13.42
CA ARG A 63 6.00 -3.06 -14.32
C ARG A 63 7.43 -3.11 -13.75
N HIS A 64 7.83 -2.14 -12.92
CA HIS A 64 9.13 -2.20 -12.23
C HIS A 64 9.19 -3.29 -11.17
N VAL A 65 8.07 -3.53 -10.47
CA VAL A 65 7.96 -4.60 -9.47
C VAL A 65 7.82 -5.97 -10.15
N ASP A 66 7.03 -6.06 -11.24
CA ASP A 66 6.81 -7.29 -12.00
C ASP A 66 8.12 -7.93 -12.50
N LYS A 67 9.15 -7.12 -12.82
CA LYS A 67 10.49 -7.63 -13.22
C LYS A 67 11.12 -8.56 -12.18
N TYR A 68 10.76 -8.40 -10.92
CA TYR A 68 11.30 -9.17 -9.81
C TYR A 68 10.34 -10.21 -9.27
N ASP A 69 9.06 -10.16 -9.67
CA ASP A 69 8.02 -11.01 -9.10
C ASP A 69 8.23 -12.50 -9.42
N SER A 70 8.76 -12.82 -10.61
CA SER A 70 9.11 -14.20 -10.99
C SER A 70 10.16 -14.82 -10.08
N LYS A 71 11.03 -13.99 -9.46
CA LYS A 71 12.07 -14.44 -8.53
C LYS A 71 11.58 -14.49 -7.10
N TYR A 72 10.84 -13.48 -6.66
CA TYR A 72 10.48 -13.31 -5.25
C TYR A 72 9.12 -13.89 -4.90
N HIS A 73 8.22 -14.04 -5.89
CA HIS A 73 6.83 -14.44 -5.68
C HIS A 73 6.18 -13.60 -4.58
N PHE A 74 6.25 -12.28 -4.74
CA PHE A 74 5.73 -11.34 -3.76
C PHE A 74 4.28 -11.62 -3.41
N ASN A 75 3.96 -11.66 -2.14
CA ASN A 75 2.56 -11.64 -1.76
C ASN A 75 1.94 -10.26 -2.06
N LYS A 76 0.60 -10.18 -2.02
CA LYS A 76 -0.13 -8.97 -2.41
C LYS A 76 0.26 -7.73 -1.59
N ASN A 77 0.58 -7.90 -0.31
CA ASN A 77 1.02 -6.81 0.56
C ASN A 77 2.43 -6.34 0.19
N GLN A 78 3.35 -7.27 0.01
CA GLN A 78 4.72 -6.98 -0.44
C GLN A 78 4.73 -6.27 -1.79
N TYR A 79 4.01 -6.82 -2.77
CA TYR A 79 3.87 -6.23 -4.10
C TYR A 79 3.34 -4.80 -4.01
N SER A 80 2.23 -4.58 -3.30
CA SER A 80 1.59 -3.28 -3.19
C SER A 80 2.50 -2.24 -2.52
N ALA A 81 3.18 -2.61 -1.44
CA ALA A 81 4.13 -1.73 -0.75
C ALA A 81 5.31 -1.35 -1.66
N LEU A 82 5.83 -2.30 -2.44
CA LEU A 82 6.91 -2.05 -3.39
C LEU A 82 6.48 -1.16 -4.55
N VAL A 83 5.23 -1.24 -5.01
CA VAL A 83 4.69 -0.31 -6.02
C VAL A 83 4.60 1.12 -5.45
N SER A 84 4.14 1.30 -4.19
CA SER A 84 4.16 2.62 -3.53
C SER A 84 5.58 3.16 -3.40
N PHE A 85 6.53 2.31 -3.02
CA PHE A 85 7.94 2.65 -2.95
C PHE A 85 8.48 3.09 -4.31
N ALA A 86 8.23 2.28 -5.37
CA ALA A 86 8.66 2.58 -6.74
C ALA A 86 8.05 3.87 -7.27
N PHE A 87 6.78 4.16 -6.95
CA PHE A 87 6.09 5.38 -7.34
C PHE A 87 6.82 6.63 -6.82
N ASN A 88 7.37 6.58 -5.61
CA ASN A 88 8.10 7.70 -5.01
C ASN A 88 9.58 7.76 -5.40
N ILE A 89 10.26 6.60 -5.54
CA ILE A 89 11.71 6.51 -5.78
C ILE A 89 12.04 6.32 -7.28
N GLY A 90 11.07 5.88 -8.09
CA GLY A 90 11.23 5.58 -9.51
C GLY A 90 11.29 4.08 -9.83
N ASN A 91 11.95 3.26 -9.01
CA ASN A 91 12.06 1.82 -9.18
C ASN A 91 12.48 1.13 -7.87
N ILE A 92 12.64 -0.20 -7.91
CA ILE A 92 13.09 -1.00 -6.76
C ILE A 92 14.46 -1.67 -6.95
N ASN A 93 15.22 -1.30 -7.98
CA ASN A 93 16.49 -1.96 -8.31
C ASN A 93 17.50 -1.90 -7.15
N GLN A 94 17.76 -0.69 -6.63
CA GLN A 94 18.65 -0.52 -5.48
C GLN A 94 18.10 -1.16 -4.21
N LEU A 95 16.79 -1.09 -3.99
CA LEU A 95 16.14 -1.71 -2.83
C LEU A 95 16.31 -3.22 -2.85
N THR A 96 16.17 -3.85 -4.00
CA THR A 96 16.36 -5.30 -4.18
C THR A 96 17.81 -5.70 -4.40
N LYS A 97 18.70 -4.72 -4.60
CA LYS A 97 20.09 -4.91 -5.07
C LYS A 97 20.10 -5.80 -6.32
N ASP A 98 19.33 -5.35 -7.34
CA ASP A 98 19.14 -6.05 -8.61
C ASP A 98 18.70 -7.52 -8.43
N GLY A 99 17.87 -7.76 -7.43
CA GLY A 99 17.31 -9.07 -7.15
C GLY A 99 18.21 -9.98 -6.28
N THR A 100 19.29 -9.47 -5.67
CA THR A 100 20.16 -10.32 -4.84
C THR A 100 19.81 -10.32 -3.34
N ARG A 101 19.06 -9.32 -2.84
CA ARG A 101 18.58 -9.32 -1.45
C ARG A 101 17.46 -10.32 -1.22
N THR A 102 17.40 -10.87 -0.03
CA THR A 102 16.25 -11.65 0.45
C THR A 102 15.07 -10.73 0.78
N ILE A 103 13.86 -11.29 0.88
CA ILE A 103 12.64 -10.57 1.33
C ILE A 103 12.87 -9.86 2.67
N THR A 104 13.52 -10.55 3.63
CA THR A 104 13.82 -9.98 4.95
C THR A 104 14.79 -8.79 4.86
N GLU A 105 15.78 -8.86 3.99
CA GLU A 105 16.72 -7.74 3.78
C GLU A 105 16.04 -6.56 3.08
N ILE A 106 15.14 -6.82 2.11
CA ILE A 106 14.33 -5.79 1.46
C ILE A 106 13.51 -5.04 2.52
N SER A 107 12.77 -5.77 3.38
CA SER A 107 12.00 -5.17 4.47
C SER A 107 12.85 -4.26 5.36
N LYS A 108 14.01 -4.72 5.79
CA LYS A 108 14.94 -3.94 6.64
C LYS A 108 15.46 -2.68 5.94
N LYS A 109 15.55 -2.70 4.61
CA LYS A 109 16.09 -1.59 3.81
C LYS A 109 15.06 -0.51 3.46
N ILE A 110 13.78 -0.81 3.43
CA ILE A 110 12.73 0.18 3.09
C ILE A 110 12.89 1.49 3.90
N PRO A 111 13.06 1.49 5.24
CA PRO A 111 13.15 2.72 6.04
C PRO A 111 14.36 3.60 5.72
N GLU A 112 15.42 3.05 5.12
CA GLU A 112 16.64 3.80 4.82
C GLU A 112 16.45 4.83 3.69
N TYR A 113 15.40 4.68 2.87
CA TYR A 113 15.07 5.57 1.74
C TYR A 113 14.25 6.80 2.17
N CYS A 114 14.66 7.43 3.26
CA CYS A 114 14.00 8.57 3.87
C CYS A 114 14.76 9.92 3.69
N LYS A 115 15.73 9.95 2.77
CA LYS A 115 16.57 11.14 2.55
C LYS A 115 16.33 11.76 1.16
N ALA A 116 16.37 13.08 1.10
CA ALA A 116 16.48 13.84 -0.14
C ALA A 116 17.48 15.01 0.06
N GLY A 117 18.33 15.28 -0.93
CA GLY A 117 19.38 16.29 -0.80
C GLY A 117 20.32 16.03 0.39
N GLY A 118 20.60 14.77 0.74
CA GLY A 118 21.42 14.37 1.88
C GLY A 118 20.78 14.51 3.26
N ARG A 119 19.55 15.04 3.35
CA ARG A 119 18.83 15.28 4.63
C ARG A 119 17.70 14.29 4.80
N THR A 120 17.51 13.81 6.03
CA THR A 120 16.35 13.00 6.40
C THR A 120 15.09 13.88 6.45
N LEU A 121 14.04 13.48 5.73
CA LEU A 121 12.77 14.20 5.66
C LEU A 121 11.70 13.47 6.48
N PRO A 122 11.05 14.10 7.46
CA PRO A 122 10.04 13.47 8.31
C PRO A 122 8.89 12.82 7.53
N GLY A 123 8.45 13.45 6.43
CA GLY A 123 7.43 12.90 5.54
C GLY A 123 7.85 11.57 4.87
N LEU A 124 9.12 11.49 4.43
CA LEU A 124 9.66 10.25 3.87
C LEU A 124 9.84 9.17 4.94
N VAL A 125 10.27 9.53 6.15
CA VAL A 125 10.34 8.58 7.28
C VAL A 125 8.97 7.96 7.55
N LYS A 126 7.92 8.78 7.63
CA LYS A 126 6.55 8.30 7.83
C LYS A 126 6.11 7.38 6.69
N ARG A 127 6.31 7.79 5.43
CA ARG A 127 5.94 6.99 4.24
C ARG A 127 6.63 5.63 4.24
N ARG A 128 7.94 5.60 4.45
CA ARG A 128 8.73 4.35 4.48
C ARG A 128 8.29 3.41 5.60
N ASN A 129 7.95 3.94 6.77
CA ASN A 129 7.45 3.14 7.88
C ASN A 129 6.06 2.54 7.56
N GLU A 130 5.16 3.30 6.97
CA GLU A 130 3.85 2.79 6.55
C GLU A 130 3.99 1.72 5.46
N GLU A 131 4.84 1.94 4.45
CA GLU A 131 5.14 0.94 3.42
C GLU A 131 5.75 -0.34 4.02
N LYS A 132 6.67 -0.20 4.98
CA LYS A 132 7.24 -1.37 5.67
C LYS A 132 6.19 -2.15 6.46
N VAL A 133 5.30 -1.47 7.17
CA VAL A 133 4.21 -2.14 7.90
C VAL A 133 3.32 -2.94 6.96
N ILE A 134 3.01 -2.40 5.78
CA ILE A 134 2.23 -3.12 4.76
C ILE A 134 3.04 -4.29 4.20
N PHE A 135 4.32 -4.07 3.88
CA PHE A 135 5.22 -5.09 3.33
C PHE A 135 5.35 -6.31 4.25
N ASP A 136 5.51 -6.09 5.55
CA ASP A 136 5.73 -7.15 6.55
C ASP A 136 4.44 -7.87 6.97
N ARG A 137 3.29 -7.36 6.54
CA ARG A 137 2.01 -7.94 6.92
C ARG A 137 1.80 -9.29 6.24
N PRO A 138 1.60 -10.37 7.00
CA PRO A 138 1.36 -11.69 6.45
C PRO A 138 0.06 -11.73 5.63
N ILE A 139 0.00 -12.64 4.66
CA ILE A 139 -1.25 -13.04 4.00
C ILE A 139 -1.78 -14.26 4.75
N PHE A 140 -2.98 -14.12 5.26
CA PHE A 140 -3.67 -15.26 5.82
C PHE A 140 -4.43 -16.02 4.72
N THR A 141 -4.16 -17.31 4.59
CA THR A 141 -4.76 -18.18 3.56
C THR A 141 -5.68 -19.27 4.13
N GLY A 142 -5.80 -19.35 5.46
CA GLY A 142 -6.63 -20.33 6.15
C GLY A 142 -8.03 -19.82 6.52
N SER A 143 -8.85 -20.70 7.09
CA SER A 143 -10.11 -20.36 7.75
C SER A 143 -9.85 -19.75 9.15
N LEU A 144 -10.82 -19.00 9.66
CA LEU A 144 -10.84 -18.59 11.05
C LEU A 144 -11.59 -19.66 11.84
N ASP A 145 -10.91 -20.28 12.78
CA ASP A 145 -11.49 -21.33 13.62
C ASP A 145 -11.88 -20.77 15.00
N TRP A 146 -12.55 -19.60 14.98
CA TRP A 146 -13.06 -19.01 16.22
C TRP A 146 -14.29 -19.76 16.70
N THR A 147 -14.26 -20.14 17.95
CA THR A 147 -15.32 -20.81 18.67
C THR A 147 -15.79 -19.94 19.85
N GLU A 148 -16.80 -20.39 20.58
CA GLU A 148 -17.25 -19.74 21.82
C GLU A 148 -16.12 -19.63 22.88
N GLU A 149 -15.12 -20.50 22.83
CA GLU A 149 -13.97 -20.53 23.74
C GLU A 149 -12.85 -19.59 23.30
N THR A 150 -12.92 -19.05 22.07
CA THR A 150 -11.89 -18.14 21.54
C THR A 150 -11.79 -16.88 22.40
N THR A 151 -10.63 -16.66 22.99
CA THR A 151 -10.39 -15.50 23.85
C THR A 151 -10.18 -14.23 23.05
N LEU A 152 -10.42 -13.07 23.68
CA LEU A 152 -10.14 -11.76 23.07
C LEU A 152 -8.66 -11.64 22.64
N ARG A 153 -7.73 -12.28 23.38
CA ARG A 153 -6.31 -12.28 23.05
C ARG A 153 -6.03 -13.02 21.74
N GLU A 154 -6.70 -14.15 21.50
CA GLU A 154 -6.56 -14.90 20.26
C GLU A 154 -7.15 -14.13 19.08
N VAL A 155 -8.32 -13.51 19.25
CA VAL A 155 -8.90 -12.60 18.25
C VAL A 155 -7.94 -11.47 17.89
N VAL A 156 -7.34 -10.83 18.90
CA VAL A 156 -6.35 -9.75 18.71
C VAL A 156 -5.11 -10.28 17.99
N ASN A 157 -4.61 -11.45 18.35
CA ASN A 157 -3.46 -12.07 17.67
C ASN A 157 -3.79 -12.36 16.20
N ASP A 158 -4.99 -12.86 15.91
CA ASP A 158 -5.43 -13.12 14.52
C ASP A 158 -5.58 -11.84 13.71
N ILE A 159 -6.01 -10.73 14.32
CA ILE A 159 -6.02 -9.41 13.70
C ILE A 159 -4.60 -8.97 13.35
N TYR A 160 -3.65 -9.06 14.28
CA TYR A 160 -2.25 -8.71 14.03
C TYR A 160 -1.57 -9.64 13.02
N ALA A 161 -1.93 -10.91 13.01
CA ALA A 161 -1.47 -11.85 11.99
C ALA A 161 -2.07 -11.61 10.59
N GLY A 162 -2.99 -10.65 10.45
CA GLY A 162 -3.61 -10.30 9.16
C GLY A 162 -4.69 -11.27 8.69
N LYS A 163 -5.13 -12.21 9.53
CA LYS A 163 -6.14 -13.23 9.19
C LYS A 163 -7.49 -12.66 8.75
N LEU A 164 -7.81 -11.44 9.16
CA LEU A 164 -9.05 -10.73 8.83
C LEU A 164 -8.93 -9.84 7.59
N GLY A 165 -7.76 -9.75 6.95
CA GLY A 165 -7.53 -8.85 5.83
C GLY A 165 -7.40 -7.38 6.27
N ASN A 166 -7.68 -6.43 5.38
CA ASN A 166 -7.42 -5.00 5.56
C ASN A 166 -8.65 -4.13 5.25
N GLY A 167 -8.67 -2.91 5.80
CA GLY A 167 -9.66 -1.89 5.47
C GLY A 167 -11.10 -2.31 5.76
N SER A 168 -12.02 -2.07 4.83
CA SER A 168 -13.43 -2.45 4.93
C SER A 168 -13.62 -3.96 5.07
N ALA A 169 -12.88 -4.74 4.29
CA ALA A 169 -12.93 -6.20 4.33
C ALA A 169 -12.63 -6.76 5.74
N ARG A 170 -11.70 -6.11 6.48
CA ARG A 170 -11.44 -6.47 7.89
C ARG A 170 -12.65 -6.19 8.78
N LYS A 171 -13.26 -5.02 8.61
CA LYS A 171 -14.42 -4.61 9.42
C LYS A 171 -15.59 -5.56 9.20
N ASP A 172 -15.89 -5.88 7.96
CA ASP A 172 -17.00 -6.76 7.60
C ASP A 172 -16.78 -8.18 8.12
N LYS A 173 -15.55 -8.70 7.97
CA LYS A 173 -15.22 -10.04 8.45
C LYS A 173 -15.22 -10.12 9.97
N LEU A 174 -14.66 -9.13 10.67
CA LEU A 174 -14.69 -9.03 12.14
C LEU A 174 -16.13 -8.91 12.64
N TYR A 175 -16.95 -8.06 12.02
CA TYR A 175 -18.33 -7.89 12.38
C TYR A 175 -19.13 -9.21 12.25
N ASN A 176 -18.97 -9.91 11.12
CA ASN A 176 -19.67 -11.17 10.87
C ASN A 176 -19.26 -12.26 11.86
N GLU A 177 -17.97 -12.40 12.17
CA GLU A 177 -17.49 -13.39 13.15
C GLU A 177 -17.96 -13.05 14.58
N VAL A 178 -17.94 -11.78 14.96
CA VAL A 178 -18.47 -11.33 16.27
C VAL A 178 -19.97 -11.56 16.34
N GLN A 179 -20.73 -11.25 15.28
CA GLN A 179 -22.20 -11.50 15.25
C GLN A 179 -22.52 -13.00 15.35
N LYS A 180 -21.73 -13.85 14.70
CA LYS A 180 -21.86 -15.31 14.81
C LYS A 180 -21.72 -15.75 16.27
N LEU A 181 -20.65 -15.33 16.94
CA LEU A 181 -20.39 -15.65 18.35
C LEU A 181 -21.49 -15.12 19.30
N VAL A 182 -21.99 -13.91 19.02
CA VAL A 182 -23.10 -13.31 19.80
C VAL A 182 -24.39 -14.12 19.64
N ASN A 183 -24.71 -14.52 18.41
CA ASN A 183 -25.91 -15.31 18.13
C ASN A 183 -25.83 -16.71 18.75
N GLU A 184 -24.67 -17.34 18.73
CA GLU A 184 -24.44 -18.64 19.37
C GLU A 184 -24.58 -18.56 20.90
N ARG A 185 -24.17 -17.44 21.53
CA ARG A 185 -24.35 -17.18 22.95
C ARG A 185 -25.81 -16.83 23.33
N GLY A 186 -26.52 -16.09 22.46
CA GLY A 186 -27.92 -15.68 22.68
C GLY A 186 -28.93 -16.81 22.60
N THR A 187 -28.58 -17.94 21.99
CA THR A 187 -29.44 -19.13 21.92
C THR A 187 -29.33 -20.04 23.15
N LYS A 188 -28.42 -19.74 24.08
CA LYS A 188 -28.20 -20.50 25.33
C LYS A 188 -28.78 -19.81 26.57
N LEU A 189 -29.52 -18.71 26.42
CA LEU A 189 -30.27 -18.02 27.47
C LEU A 189 -31.77 -18.36 27.36
#